data_c6a06c2104b0b68f6f2599a6480e611e
#
_entry.id   c6a06c2104b0b68f6f2599a6480e611e
#
_cell.length_a   1.000
_cell.length_b   1.000
_cell.length_c   1.000
_cell.angle_alpha   90.00
_cell.angle_beta   90.00
_cell.angle_gamma   90.00
#
_symmetry.space_group_name_H-M   'P 1'
#
loop_
_entity.id
_entity.type
_entity.pdbx_description
1 polymer ?
#
loop_
_entity_poly.entity_id
_entity_poly.type
_entity_poly.pdbx_seq_one_letter_code
_entity_poly.pdbx_strand_id
1 'polypeptide(L)'
;MKCVVCHEKLKKVYKIIDNKRYWKCDICFAIFLEKKHHLNKTLEKKHYLKHQNYIANPGYRKFLSKLSDPLIKELSNGDEGLDFGCGHGPALADILINNGFKVQLYDPFFFPDKKVFNKQYDFITCTETVEHFFDPFEEFILLNNLLKKGGLLAIMTSFLPKEDIFENWYYRRDPTHVVFYSEETFRVIARKMSWIPEIKCMNVIFLKKY
;
A
#
# COMPACT_ATOMS: atom_id res chain seq x y z
N MET A 1 3.21 -19.42 -14.32
CA MET A 1 2.86 -18.62 -13.13
C MET A 1 2.14 -17.36 -13.58
N LYS A 2 1.23 -16.79 -12.79
CA LYS A 2 0.58 -15.51 -13.07
C LYS A 2 1.18 -14.41 -12.19
N CYS A 3 1.15 -13.17 -12.67
CA CYS A 3 1.51 -11.98 -11.90
C CYS A 3 0.51 -11.76 -10.77
N VAL A 4 0.98 -11.54 -9.55
CA VAL A 4 0.12 -11.32 -8.38
C VAL A 4 -0.61 -9.97 -8.43
N VAL A 5 -0.14 -9.02 -9.28
CA VAL A 5 -0.71 -7.66 -9.36
C VAL A 5 -1.73 -7.53 -10.50
N CYS A 6 -1.44 -8.09 -11.69
CA CYS A 6 -2.30 -7.87 -12.87
C CYS A 6 -2.86 -9.16 -13.48
N HIS A 7 -2.49 -10.33 -12.95
CA HIS A 7 -2.87 -11.67 -13.38
C HIS A 7 -2.39 -12.08 -14.78
N GLU A 8 -1.53 -11.28 -15.41
CA GLU A 8 -0.92 -11.65 -16.69
C GLU A 8 0.09 -12.79 -16.54
N LYS A 9 0.27 -13.57 -17.61
CA LYS A 9 1.16 -14.73 -17.62
C LYS A 9 2.64 -14.29 -17.58
N LEU A 10 3.40 -14.86 -16.64
CA LEU A 10 4.84 -14.63 -16.51
C LEU A 10 5.63 -15.60 -17.37
N LYS A 11 6.73 -15.15 -17.96
CA LYS A 11 7.58 -15.94 -18.85
C LYS A 11 8.75 -16.60 -18.12
N LYS A 12 9.43 -15.86 -17.25
CA LYS A 12 10.66 -16.30 -16.58
C LYS A 12 10.88 -15.65 -15.22
N VAL A 13 11.71 -16.26 -14.40
CA VAL A 13 12.24 -15.65 -13.16
C VAL A 13 13.06 -14.41 -13.52
N TYR A 14 12.91 -13.35 -12.75
CA TYR A 14 13.66 -12.10 -12.91
C TYR A 14 15.08 -12.21 -12.35
N LYS A 15 15.16 -12.46 -11.03
CA LYS A 15 16.44 -12.61 -10.31
C LYS A 15 16.32 -13.63 -9.17
N ILE A 16 17.46 -14.20 -8.78
CA ILE A 16 17.62 -14.95 -7.51
C ILE A 16 18.62 -14.17 -6.68
N ILE A 17 18.18 -13.67 -5.51
CA ILE A 17 18.97 -12.84 -4.61
C ILE A 17 18.83 -13.44 -3.21
N ASP A 18 19.95 -13.71 -2.52
CA ASP A 18 19.97 -14.32 -1.17
C ASP A 18 19.14 -15.63 -1.11
N ASN A 19 19.25 -16.49 -2.11
CA ASN A 19 18.46 -17.73 -2.29
C ASN A 19 16.94 -17.50 -2.41
N LYS A 20 16.49 -16.24 -2.55
CA LYS A 20 15.08 -15.88 -2.76
C LYS A 20 14.81 -15.58 -4.23
N ARG A 21 13.73 -16.11 -4.75
CA ARG A 21 13.35 -15.96 -6.15
C ARG A 21 12.39 -14.80 -6.34
N TYR A 22 12.76 -13.85 -7.22
CA TYR A 22 11.94 -12.70 -7.59
C TYR A 22 11.44 -12.84 -9.02
N TRP A 23 10.19 -12.45 -9.23
CA TRP A 23 9.53 -12.41 -10.52
C TRP A 23 9.28 -10.97 -10.92
N LYS A 24 9.37 -10.66 -12.22
CA LYS A 24 9.00 -9.37 -12.79
C LYS A 24 7.95 -9.57 -13.87
N CYS A 25 6.94 -8.74 -13.88
CA CYS A 25 5.90 -8.75 -14.90
C CYS A 25 6.27 -7.81 -16.04
N ASP A 26 6.25 -8.30 -17.29
CA ASP A 26 6.54 -7.47 -18.47
C ASP A 26 5.41 -6.50 -18.81
N ILE A 27 4.21 -6.67 -18.21
CA ILE A 27 3.01 -5.86 -18.50
C ILE A 27 2.81 -4.76 -17.46
N CYS A 28 2.84 -5.08 -16.17
CA CYS A 28 2.66 -4.08 -15.11
C CYS A 28 3.96 -3.64 -14.44
N PHE A 29 5.09 -4.25 -14.80
CA PHE A 29 6.43 -3.97 -14.29
C PHE A 29 6.62 -4.18 -12.78
N ALA A 30 5.62 -4.71 -12.07
CA ALA A 30 5.77 -5.09 -10.68
C ALA A 30 6.85 -6.18 -10.53
N ILE A 31 7.66 -6.07 -9.48
CA ILE A 31 8.55 -7.13 -9.03
C ILE A 31 7.97 -7.72 -7.76
N PHE A 32 7.99 -9.05 -7.59
CA PHE A 32 7.47 -9.68 -6.39
C PHE A 32 8.25 -10.93 -6.00
N LEU A 33 8.25 -11.20 -4.71
CA LEU A 33 8.89 -12.36 -4.08
C LEU A 33 8.02 -13.60 -4.30
N GLU A 34 8.64 -14.73 -4.63
CA GLU A 34 7.93 -16.01 -4.75
C GLU A 34 7.31 -16.42 -3.40
N LYS A 35 6.04 -16.81 -3.42
CA LYS A 35 5.21 -17.08 -2.23
C LYS A 35 5.86 -18.01 -1.18
N LYS A 36 6.64 -19.00 -1.60
CA LYS A 36 7.34 -19.91 -0.68
C LYS A 36 8.37 -19.23 0.23
N HIS A 37 8.76 -17.99 -0.10
CA HIS A 37 9.71 -17.20 0.68
C HIS A 37 9.03 -16.14 1.56
N HIS A 38 7.69 -16.04 1.52
CA HIS A 38 6.95 -15.15 2.40
C HIS A 38 7.05 -15.61 3.86
N LEU A 39 7.10 -14.66 4.77
CA LEU A 39 7.02 -14.98 6.19
C LEU A 39 5.64 -15.55 6.55
N ASN A 40 5.59 -16.40 7.56
CA ASN A 40 4.32 -16.76 8.16
C ASN A 40 3.80 -15.63 9.06
N LYS A 41 2.49 -15.62 9.35
CA LYS A 41 1.82 -14.58 10.13
C LYS A 41 2.46 -14.26 11.47
N THR A 42 3.01 -15.28 12.16
CA THR A 42 3.64 -15.10 13.48
C THR A 42 4.94 -14.29 13.36
N LEU A 43 5.79 -14.64 12.39
CA LEU A 43 7.06 -13.95 12.14
C LEU A 43 6.82 -12.55 11.60
N GLU A 44 5.83 -12.38 10.74
CA GLU A 44 5.42 -11.09 10.18
C GLU A 44 4.96 -10.14 11.31
N LYS A 45 4.02 -10.58 12.17
CA LYS A 45 3.59 -9.78 13.34
C LYS A 45 4.76 -9.40 14.26
N LYS A 46 5.66 -10.37 14.53
CA LYS A 46 6.87 -10.12 15.33
C LYS A 46 7.78 -9.08 14.70
N HIS A 47 7.84 -9.03 13.36
CA HIS A 47 8.62 -8.02 12.64
C HIS A 47 7.98 -6.64 12.81
N TYR A 48 6.67 -6.49 12.60
CA TYR A 48 5.96 -5.21 12.76
C TYR A 48 6.05 -4.62 14.16
N LEU A 49 6.08 -5.44 15.20
CA LEU A 49 6.26 -4.97 16.59
C LEU A 49 7.64 -4.31 16.86
N LYS A 50 8.61 -4.44 15.95
CA LYS A 50 9.91 -3.76 16.06
C LYS A 50 9.88 -2.33 15.53
N HIS A 51 8.86 -1.96 14.75
CA HIS A 51 8.73 -0.63 14.19
C HIS A 51 8.35 0.36 15.29
N GLN A 52 9.03 1.52 15.32
CA GLN A 52 8.79 2.57 16.31
C GLN A 52 7.81 3.62 15.77
N ASN A 53 6.64 3.17 15.32
CA ASN A 53 5.61 4.01 14.70
C ASN A 53 4.68 4.59 15.79
N TYR A 54 5.23 5.36 16.73
CA TYR A 54 4.43 5.96 17.79
C TYR A 54 3.70 7.21 17.29
N ILE A 55 2.42 7.36 17.70
CA ILE A 55 1.52 8.47 17.29
C ILE A 55 2.18 9.84 17.56
N ALA A 56 2.87 10.00 18.67
CA ALA A 56 3.50 11.26 19.08
C ALA A 56 4.90 11.50 18.48
N ASN A 57 5.46 10.56 17.69
CA ASN A 57 6.81 10.70 17.13
C ASN A 57 6.84 11.79 16.04
N PRO A 58 7.56 12.93 16.26
CA PRO A 58 7.56 14.03 15.29
C PRO A 58 8.18 13.65 13.94
N GLY A 59 9.23 12.80 13.95
CA GLY A 59 9.87 12.33 12.72
C GLY A 59 8.95 11.47 11.88
N TYR A 60 8.19 10.57 12.53
CA TYR A 60 7.21 9.73 11.86
C TYR A 60 6.04 10.57 11.31
N ARG A 61 5.52 11.51 12.10
CA ARG A 61 4.47 12.46 11.63
C ARG A 61 4.95 13.28 10.44
N LYS A 62 6.19 13.78 10.44
CA LYS A 62 6.79 14.48 9.29
C LYS A 62 6.92 13.55 8.07
N PHE A 63 7.22 12.27 8.25
CA PHE A 63 7.24 11.29 7.16
C PHE A 63 5.83 11.11 6.57
N LEU A 64 4.81 10.98 7.43
CA LEU A 64 3.42 10.82 7.03
C LEU A 64 2.83 12.07 6.36
N SER A 65 3.36 13.28 6.64
CA SER A 65 2.89 14.52 6.02
C SER A 65 3.07 14.55 4.50
N LYS A 66 3.96 13.73 3.95
CA LYS A 66 4.09 13.57 2.49
C LYS A 66 2.78 13.10 1.83
N LEU A 67 1.99 12.30 2.55
CA LEU A 67 0.69 11.83 2.09
C LEU A 67 -0.45 12.68 2.67
N SER A 68 -0.43 12.99 3.98
CA SER A 68 -1.54 13.68 4.63
C SER A 68 -1.73 15.11 4.13
N ASP A 69 -0.66 15.87 3.91
CA ASP A 69 -0.77 17.28 3.48
C ASP A 69 -1.44 17.45 2.10
N PRO A 70 -1.05 16.69 1.03
CA PRO A 70 -1.79 16.73 -0.22
C PRO A 70 -3.19 16.10 -0.10
N LEU A 71 -3.39 15.06 0.72
CA LEU A 71 -4.69 14.42 0.89
C LEU A 71 -5.73 15.36 1.50
N ILE A 72 -5.38 16.06 2.59
CA ILE A 72 -6.26 17.02 3.27
C ILE A 72 -6.78 18.11 2.30
N LYS A 73 -6.00 18.50 1.29
CA LYS A 73 -6.41 19.50 0.30
C LYS A 73 -7.42 18.97 -0.72
N GLU A 74 -7.49 17.66 -0.91
CA GLU A 74 -8.42 17.01 -1.85
C GLU A 74 -9.74 16.63 -1.18
N LEU A 75 -9.76 16.54 0.16
CA LEU A 75 -10.92 16.10 0.93
C LEU A 75 -11.87 17.26 1.24
N SER A 76 -13.14 16.93 1.39
CA SER A 76 -14.20 17.84 1.78
C SER A 76 -14.58 17.67 3.26
N ASN A 77 -15.11 18.73 3.88
CA ASN A 77 -15.59 18.65 5.25
C ASN A 77 -16.67 17.56 5.38
N GLY A 78 -16.47 16.67 6.35
CA GLY A 78 -17.41 15.55 6.61
C GLY A 78 -17.07 14.27 5.88
N ASP A 79 -16.03 14.25 5.02
CA ASP A 79 -15.55 13.02 4.40
C ASP A 79 -15.16 12.00 5.46
N GLU A 80 -15.47 10.75 5.19
CA GLU A 80 -15.21 9.62 6.07
C GLU A 80 -14.22 8.65 5.39
N GLY A 81 -13.13 8.32 6.09
CA GLY A 81 -12.07 7.49 5.57
C GLY A 81 -11.83 6.18 6.31
N LEU A 82 -11.03 5.34 5.66
CA LEU A 82 -10.46 4.11 6.22
C LEU A 82 -8.94 4.17 6.12
N ASP A 83 -8.23 4.03 7.24
CA ASP A 83 -6.79 3.81 7.26
C ASP A 83 -6.55 2.30 7.22
N PHE A 84 -6.23 1.78 6.01
CA PHE A 84 -6.08 0.36 5.73
C PHE A 84 -4.61 -0.05 5.84
N GLY A 85 -4.32 -0.94 6.79
CA GLY A 85 -2.96 -1.29 7.20
C GLY A 85 -2.37 -0.25 8.15
N CYS A 86 -3.18 0.28 9.08
CA CYS A 86 -2.81 1.37 9.98
C CYS A 86 -1.72 1.01 11.01
N GLY A 87 -1.33 -0.27 11.10
CA GLY A 87 -0.33 -0.75 12.04
C GLY A 87 -0.76 -0.62 13.52
N HIS A 88 0.19 -0.73 14.43
CA HIS A 88 -0.08 -0.64 15.88
C HIS A 88 -0.12 0.80 16.41
N GLY A 89 0.40 1.77 15.64
CA GLY A 89 0.42 3.19 16.01
C GLY A 89 -0.17 4.04 14.89
N PRO A 90 -1.51 4.22 14.83
CA PRO A 90 -2.22 4.82 13.70
C PRO A 90 -2.05 6.36 13.65
N ALA A 91 -0.80 6.82 13.48
CA ALA A 91 -0.45 8.24 13.49
C ALA A 91 -1.04 9.01 12.29
N LEU A 92 -1.23 8.34 11.14
CA LEU A 92 -1.89 8.97 9.99
C LEU A 92 -3.37 9.25 10.28
N ALA A 93 -4.07 8.26 10.84
CA ALA A 93 -5.46 8.45 11.25
C ALA A 93 -5.60 9.58 12.29
N ASP A 94 -4.67 9.65 13.28
CA ASP A 94 -4.64 10.74 14.26
C ASP A 94 -4.45 12.11 13.58
N ILE A 95 -3.56 12.24 12.59
CA ILE A 95 -3.38 13.47 11.81
C ILE A 95 -4.68 13.86 11.12
N LEU A 96 -5.35 12.93 10.45
CA LEU A 96 -6.57 13.19 9.71
C LEU A 96 -7.75 13.54 10.65
N ILE A 97 -7.89 12.85 11.78
CA ILE A 97 -8.91 13.13 12.81
C ILE A 97 -8.74 14.54 13.38
N ASN A 98 -7.49 14.94 13.68
CA ASN A 98 -7.18 16.29 14.18
C ASN A 98 -7.43 17.38 13.12
N ASN A 99 -7.56 17.01 11.83
CA ASN A 99 -7.98 17.89 10.74
C ASN A 99 -9.49 17.82 10.45
N GLY A 100 -10.29 17.18 11.30
CA GLY A 100 -11.75 17.18 11.24
C GLY A 100 -12.37 16.04 10.45
N PHE A 101 -11.61 15.05 10.00
CA PHE A 101 -12.12 13.89 9.27
C PHE A 101 -12.50 12.75 10.22
N LYS A 102 -13.46 11.93 9.80
CA LYS A 102 -13.79 10.66 10.49
C LYS A 102 -12.96 9.56 9.85
N VAL A 103 -12.17 8.82 10.65
CA VAL A 103 -11.31 7.75 10.15
C VAL A 103 -11.58 6.46 10.91
N GLN A 104 -11.92 5.40 10.16
CA GLN A 104 -11.95 4.02 10.67
C GLN A 104 -10.56 3.40 10.50
N LEU A 105 -10.25 2.42 11.35
CA LEU A 105 -8.96 1.73 11.34
C LEU A 105 -9.14 0.28 10.94
N TYR A 106 -8.27 -0.22 10.08
CA TYR A 106 -8.14 -1.64 9.81
C TYR A 106 -6.67 -2.04 9.73
N ASP A 107 -6.33 -3.11 10.41
CA ASP A 107 -5.06 -3.81 10.31
C ASP A 107 -5.27 -5.28 10.69
N PRO A 108 -4.80 -6.26 9.91
CA PRO A 108 -5.07 -7.68 10.17
C PRO A 108 -4.47 -8.20 11.49
N PHE A 109 -3.50 -7.49 12.08
CA PHE A 109 -2.81 -7.88 13.30
C PHE A 109 -3.21 -7.03 14.51
N PHE A 110 -3.53 -5.75 14.30
CA PHE A 110 -3.69 -4.78 15.39
C PHE A 110 -5.12 -4.24 15.50
N PHE A 111 -5.84 -4.12 14.38
CA PHE A 111 -7.23 -3.63 14.31
C PHE A 111 -8.06 -4.54 13.37
N PRO A 112 -8.27 -5.84 13.73
CA PRO A 112 -8.80 -6.84 12.81
C PRO A 112 -10.33 -6.82 12.64
N ASP A 113 -11.02 -5.74 13.04
CA ASP A 113 -12.49 -5.66 12.92
C ASP A 113 -12.91 -5.48 11.47
N LYS A 114 -13.43 -6.57 10.87
CA LYS A 114 -13.92 -6.58 9.49
C LYS A 114 -15.26 -5.87 9.29
N LYS A 115 -15.92 -5.39 10.35
CA LYS A 115 -17.14 -4.59 10.23
C LYS A 115 -16.91 -3.31 9.41
N VAL A 116 -15.68 -2.80 9.38
CA VAL A 116 -15.28 -1.67 8.53
C VAL A 116 -15.49 -1.96 7.03
N PHE A 117 -15.61 -3.21 6.61
CA PHE A 117 -15.88 -3.59 5.22
C PHE A 117 -17.36 -3.59 4.85
N ASN A 118 -18.26 -3.30 5.79
CA ASN A 118 -19.71 -3.28 5.53
C ASN A 118 -20.21 -1.93 5.00
N LYS A 119 -19.32 -0.96 4.75
CA LYS A 119 -19.68 0.36 4.20
C LYS A 119 -18.63 0.83 3.19
N GLN A 120 -18.94 1.91 2.50
CA GLN A 120 -18.03 2.59 1.59
C GLN A 120 -17.53 3.90 2.20
N TYR A 121 -16.35 4.35 1.74
CA TYR A 121 -15.61 5.49 2.23
C TYR A 121 -15.39 6.54 1.15
N ASP A 122 -15.31 7.81 1.55
CA ASP A 122 -14.94 8.91 0.66
C ASP A 122 -13.45 8.84 0.31
N PHE A 123 -12.63 8.38 1.27
CA PHE A 123 -11.21 8.12 1.01
C PHE A 123 -10.71 6.87 1.76
N ILE A 124 -9.65 6.27 1.22
CA ILE A 124 -8.90 5.19 1.88
C ILE A 124 -7.42 5.55 1.83
N THR A 125 -6.70 5.31 2.92
CA THR A 125 -5.25 5.45 2.97
C THR A 125 -4.58 4.08 3.09
N CYS A 126 -3.46 3.88 2.36
CA CYS A 126 -2.57 2.74 2.46
C CYS A 126 -1.12 3.27 2.52
N THR A 127 -0.56 3.38 3.73
CA THR A 127 0.77 3.94 3.95
C THR A 127 1.73 2.86 4.40
N GLU A 128 2.78 2.58 3.61
CA GLU A 128 3.72 1.48 3.85
C GLU A 128 2.94 0.17 4.14
N THR A 129 2.04 -0.17 3.22
CA THR A 129 1.08 -1.28 3.39
C THR A 129 0.98 -2.15 2.14
N VAL A 130 0.89 -1.56 0.94
CA VAL A 130 0.62 -2.32 -0.29
C VAL A 130 1.76 -3.27 -0.67
N GLU A 131 2.97 -3.00 -0.26
CA GLU A 131 4.16 -3.85 -0.43
C GLU A 131 4.10 -5.15 0.36
N HIS A 132 3.21 -5.24 1.35
CA HIS A 132 2.97 -6.42 2.17
C HIS A 132 1.82 -7.29 1.65
N PHE A 133 1.10 -6.88 0.62
CA PHE A 133 -0.02 -7.63 0.06
C PHE A 133 0.44 -8.96 -0.55
N PHE A 134 -0.06 -10.08 -0.04
CA PHE A 134 0.24 -11.40 -0.59
C PHE A 134 -0.51 -11.68 -1.89
N ASP A 135 -1.68 -11.08 -2.05
CA ASP A 135 -2.48 -11.09 -3.26
C ASP A 135 -2.97 -9.68 -3.61
N PRO A 136 -2.09 -8.82 -4.16
CA PRO A 136 -2.41 -7.42 -4.44
C PRO A 136 -3.64 -7.24 -5.34
N PHE A 137 -3.88 -8.16 -6.27
CA PHE A 137 -5.02 -8.03 -7.18
C PHE A 137 -6.35 -8.08 -6.41
N GLU A 138 -6.50 -9.05 -5.49
CA GLU A 138 -7.70 -9.20 -4.67
C GLU A 138 -7.83 -8.04 -3.65
N GLU A 139 -6.70 -7.60 -3.07
CA GLU A 139 -6.71 -6.46 -2.15
C GLU A 139 -7.14 -5.16 -2.86
N PHE A 140 -6.68 -4.90 -4.09
CA PHE A 140 -7.13 -3.73 -4.86
C PHE A 140 -8.61 -3.84 -5.28
N ILE A 141 -9.14 -5.05 -5.56
CA ILE A 141 -10.58 -5.27 -5.76
C ILE A 141 -11.35 -4.93 -4.47
N LEU A 142 -10.88 -5.39 -3.32
CA LEU A 142 -11.49 -5.05 -2.03
C LEU A 142 -11.51 -3.53 -1.82
N LEU A 143 -10.38 -2.87 -1.96
CA LEU A 143 -10.27 -1.41 -1.82
C LEU A 143 -11.20 -0.67 -2.80
N ASN A 144 -11.31 -1.16 -4.04
CA ASN A 144 -12.25 -0.60 -5.01
C ASN A 144 -13.72 -0.71 -4.56
N ASN A 145 -14.10 -1.85 -3.99
CA ASN A 145 -15.46 -2.06 -3.48
C ASN A 145 -15.77 -1.19 -2.26
N LEU A 146 -14.76 -0.89 -1.45
CA LEU A 146 -14.87 -0.04 -0.26
C LEU A 146 -14.86 1.46 -0.59
N LEU A 147 -14.40 1.88 -1.76
CA LEU A 147 -14.46 3.27 -2.18
C LEU A 147 -15.83 3.62 -2.75
N LYS A 148 -16.37 4.77 -2.36
CA LYS A 148 -17.50 5.39 -3.05
C LYS A 148 -17.11 5.81 -4.46
N LYS A 149 -18.09 6.00 -5.34
CA LYS A 149 -17.88 6.67 -6.63
C LYS A 149 -17.36 8.09 -6.36
N GLY A 150 -16.31 8.50 -7.09
CA GLY A 150 -15.60 9.75 -6.83
C GLY A 150 -14.62 9.70 -5.65
N GLY A 151 -14.60 8.61 -4.88
CA GLY A 151 -13.71 8.44 -3.73
C GLY A 151 -12.24 8.29 -4.11
N LEU A 152 -11.37 8.50 -3.13
CA LEU A 152 -9.92 8.63 -3.32
C LEU A 152 -9.14 7.56 -2.54
N LEU A 153 -8.34 6.74 -3.21
CA LEU A 153 -7.34 5.88 -2.59
C LEU A 153 -5.98 6.58 -2.61
N ALA A 154 -5.46 6.90 -1.43
CA ALA A 154 -4.15 7.53 -1.26
C ALA A 154 -3.14 6.48 -0.79
N ILE A 155 -2.10 6.25 -1.58
CA ILE A 155 -1.06 5.25 -1.31
C ILE A 155 0.29 5.95 -1.15
N MET A 156 1.03 5.54 -0.10
CA MET A 156 2.45 5.84 0.04
C MET A 156 3.21 4.52 0.18
N THR A 157 4.13 4.27 -0.76
CA THR A 157 5.03 3.12 -0.79
C THR A 157 6.26 3.48 -1.62
N SER A 158 7.42 2.93 -1.30
CA SER A 158 8.62 3.25 -2.08
C SER A 158 8.55 2.67 -3.48
N PHE A 159 8.59 3.54 -4.49
CA PHE A 159 8.57 3.12 -5.90
C PHE A 159 9.88 2.42 -6.29
N LEU A 160 9.76 1.43 -7.17
CA LEU A 160 10.88 0.68 -7.71
C LEU A 160 11.97 1.64 -8.24
N PRO A 161 13.23 1.46 -7.79
CA PRO A 161 14.35 2.20 -8.34
C PRO A 161 14.73 1.67 -9.74
N LYS A 162 15.76 2.24 -10.34
CA LYS A 162 16.40 1.68 -11.54
C LYS A 162 16.82 0.23 -11.30
N GLU A 163 16.82 -0.59 -12.35
CA GLU A 163 16.99 -2.06 -12.25
C GLU A 163 18.31 -2.51 -11.61
N ASP A 164 19.40 -1.76 -11.83
CA ASP A 164 20.72 -2.03 -11.27
C ASP A 164 20.79 -1.86 -9.75
N ILE A 165 19.89 -1.05 -9.19
CA ILE A 165 19.83 -0.76 -7.74
C ILE A 165 19.01 -1.81 -6.98
N PHE A 166 18.04 -2.49 -7.62
CA PHE A 166 17.06 -3.36 -6.94
C PHE A 166 17.72 -4.39 -6.01
N GLU A 167 18.82 -5.01 -6.42
CA GLU A 167 19.51 -6.04 -5.64
C GLU A 167 20.00 -5.52 -4.27
N ASN A 168 20.52 -4.28 -4.25
CA ASN A 168 21.07 -3.64 -3.05
C ASN A 168 20.09 -2.68 -2.37
N TRP A 169 18.88 -2.56 -2.88
CA TRP A 169 17.90 -1.62 -2.38
C TRP A 169 17.44 -1.99 -0.96
N TYR A 170 17.51 -1.02 -0.02
CA TYR A 170 17.20 -1.23 1.38
C TYR A 170 15.76 -1.73 1.59
N TYR A 171 14.80 -1.19 0.80
CA TYR A 171 13.38 -1.53 0.89
C TYR A 171 13.10 -3.00 0.55
N ARG A 172 13.84 -3.59 -0.38
CA ARG A 172 13.79 -5.03 -0.69
C ARG A 172 14.27 -5.91 0.48
N ARG A 173 15.15 -5.37 1.34
CA ARG A 173 15.76 -6.15 2.44
C ARG A 173 14.80 -6.36 3.60
N ASP A 174 13.70 -5.61 3.69
CA ASP A 174 12.64 -5.89 4.65
C ASP A 174 12.02 -7.26 4.32
N PRO A 175 12.02 -8.23 5.26
CA PRO A 175 11.54 -9.58 4.98
C PRO A 175 10.02 -9.68 4.82
N THR A 176 9.29 -8.61 5.15
CA THR A 176 7.83 -8.51 5.01
C THR A 176 7.41 -7.86 3.69
N HIS A 177 8.35 -7.20 2.96
CA HIS A 177 8.07 -6.63 1.65
C HIS A 177 8.10 -7.73 0.57
N VAL A 178 6.96 -8.03 0.03
CA VAL A 178 6.79 -9.13 -0.94
C VAL A 178 6.43 -8.66 -2.34
N VAL A 179 5.96 -7.41 -2.50
CA VAL A 179 5.65 -6.81 -3.80
C VAL A 179 6.23 -5.40 -3.90
N PHE A 180 6.77 -5.07 -5.06
CA PHE A 180 7.42 -3.78 -5.33
C PHE A 180 6.82 -3.17 -6.57
N TYR A 181 6.36 -1.92 -6.45
CA TYR A 181 5.59 -1.20 -7.44
C TYR A 181 6.40 -0.09 -8.09
N SER A 182 6.21 0.12 -9.39
CA SER A 182 6.61 1.33 -10.09
C SER A 182 5.40 2.23 -10.32
N GLU A 183 5.61 3.46 -10.75
CA GLU A 183 4.51 4.32 -11.21
C GLU A 183 3.67 3.64 -12.29
N GLU A 184 4.32 2.95 -13.25
CA GLU A 184 3.61 2.24 -14.32
C GLU A 184 2.79 1.06 -13.77
N THR A 185 3.25 0.42 -12.70
CA THR A 185 2.45 -0.62 -12.02
C THR A 185 1.12 -0.05 -11.55
N PHE A 186 1.14 1.11 -10.91
CA PHE A 186 -0.09 1.78 -10.45
C PHE A 186 -0.96 2.27 -11.61
N ARG A 187 -0.37 2.69 -12.75
CA ARG A 187 -1.16 3.03 -13.96
C ARG A 187 -1.89 1.81 -14.51
N VAL A 188 -1.27 0.61 -14.47
CA VAL A 188 -1.92 -0.63 -14.88
C VAL A 188 -3.02 -1.03 -13.89
N ILE A 189 -2.79 -0.92 -12.58
CA ILE A 189 -3.81 -1.16 -11.54
C ILE A 189 -4.99 -0.19 -11.76
N ALA A 190 -4.72 1.10 -11.95
CA ALA A 190 -5.73 2.13 -12.17
C ALA A 190 -6.62 1.80 -13.36
N ARG A 191 -6.05 1.40 -14.51
CA ARG A 191 -6.81 0.96 -15.69
C ARG A 191 -7.72 -0.22 -15.38
N LYS A 192 -7.24 -1.23 -14.64
CA LYS A 192 -8.03 -2.42 -14.28
C LYS A 192 -9.18 -2.13 -13.32
N MET A 193 -9.01 -1.13 -12.45
CA MET A 193 -9.99 -0.76 -11.42
C MET A 193 -10.88 0.44 -11.83
N SER A 194 -10.71 0.97 -13.05
CA SER A 194 -11.37 2.20 -13.53
C SER A 194 -11.09 3.40 -12.62
N TRP A 195 -9.82 3.58 -12.25
CA TRP A 195 -9.32 4.70 -11.46
C TRP A 195 -8.51 5.68 -12.31
N ILE A 196 -8.46 6.94 -11.89
CA ILE A 196 -7.60 7.97 -12.45
C ILE A 196 -6.38 8.11 -11.54
N PRO A 197 -5.15 7.79 -12.01
CA PRO A 197 -3.94 7.90 -11.22
C PRO A 197 -3.34 9.30 -11.26
N GLU A 198 -2.90 9.81 -10.12
CA GLU A 198 -2.15 11.06 -10.00
C GLU A 198 -0.97 10.89 -9.04
N ILE A 199 0.25 11.09 -9.51
CA ILE A 199 1.46 11.11 -8.67
C ILE A 199 1.52 12.48 -7.97
N LYS A 200 1.41 12.50 -6.66
CA LYS A 200 1.44 13.74 -5.86
C LYS A 200 2.85 14.20 -5.54
N CYS A 201 3.71 13.25 -5.21
CA CYS A 201 5.14 13.45 -5.02
C CYS A 201 5.86 12.10 -5.08
N MET A 202 7.17 12.07 -4.84
CA MET A 202 7.93 10.83 -4.81
C MET A 202 7.33 9.85 -3.79
N ASN A 203 7.00 8.63 -4.24
CA ASN A 203 6.42 7.54 -3.44
C ASN A 203 4.97 7.75 -2.97
N VAL A 204 4.27 8.78 -3.46
CA VAL A 204 2.86 9.02 -3.14
C VAL A 204 2.03 9.11 -4.41
N ILE A 205 1.01 8.27 -4.49
CA ILE A 205 0.05 8.26 -5.60
C ILE A 205 -1.38 8.28 -5.06
N PHE A 206 -2.21 9.06 -5.72
CA PHE A 206 -3.65 9.08 -5.54
C PHE A 206 -4.33 8.40 -6.72
N LEU A 207 -5.34 7.59 -6.39
CA LEU A 207 -6.13 6.83 -7.35
C LEU A 207 -7.61 7.19 -7.13
N LYS A 208 -8.17 8.01 -8.00
CA LYS A 208 -9.56 8.47 -7.89
C LYS A 208 -10.49 7.51 -8.60
N LYS A 209 -11.50 7.00 -7.89
CA LYS A 209 -12.52 6.12 -8.47
C LYS A 209 -13.46 6.90 -9.36
N TYR A 210 -13.69 6.39 -10.57
CA TYR A 210 -14.59 7.00 -11.57
C TYR A 210 -16.05 6.65 -11.35
#